data_0eccafcc86f6f8b66b1a02599149bb85
#
_entry.id   0eccafcc86f6f8b66b1a02599149bb85
#
_cell.length_a   1.000
_cell.length_b   1.000
_cell.length_c   1.000
_cell.angle_alpha   90.00
_cell.angle_beta   90.00
_cell.angle_gamma   90.00
#
_symmetry.space_group_name_H-M   'P 1'
#
loop_
_entity.id
_entity.type
_entity.pdbx_description
1 polymer ?
#
loop_
_entity_poly.entity_id
_entity_poly.type
_entity_poly.pdbx_seq_one_letter_code
_entity_poly.pdbx_strand_id
1 'polypeptide(L)'
;MTLAKHIQTIISGSSWIRKMFEEGARLKAEHGAENVYDFSLGNPNLEPPEKFRAALKHAAASSASGVHGYMPNTGYPHVRKSVADYLCSEQKVQVTENEVIMTCGASGALNVILKAILDPGDEVITPAPFFVEYRYYVDNHGGSLKTVSTKPDFNLDIDAVSHAITQKTRAVLINSPNNPTGQVYSKERLHELGILLTEKGKELNRTLYLIADEPYRKIVYDGQDVPSIFKSYPESIIATSYSKDISIPGERIGHLAVNPKASFKEELIGGMALANRILGF
;
A
#
# COMPACT_ATOMS: atom_id res chain seq x y z
N MET A 1 -22.64 9.01 -25.30
CA MET A 1 -22.05 8.70 -23.98
C MET A 1 -20.66 9.29 -23.96
N THR A 2 -20.34 10.13 -22.96
CA THR A 2 -19.06 10.86 -22.88
C THR A 2 -18.01 10.18 -22.01
N LEU A 3 -18.42 9.19 -21.19
CA LEU A 3 -17.54 8.43 -20.30
C LEU A 3 -17.61 6.93 -20.58
N ALA A 4 -16.55 6.21 -20.28
CA ALA A 4 -16.59 4.76 -20.25
C ALA A 4 -17.65 4.26 -19.23
N LYS A 5 -18.39 3.21 -19.59
CA LYS A 5 -19.47 2.64 -18.74
C LYS A 5 -19.01 2.30 -17.34
N HIS A 6 -17.82 1.73 -17.25
CA HIS A 6 -17.14 1.41 -16.00
C HIS A 6 -16.95 2.64 -15.08
N ILE A 7 -16.44 3.76 -15.63
CA ILE A 7 -16.26 5.02 -14.87
C ILE A 7 -17.62 5.59 -14.42
N GLN A 8 -18.68 5.48 -15.27
CA GLN A 8 -20.02 5.89 -14.86
C GLN A 8 -20.53 5.11 -13.65
N THR A 9 -20.28 3.80 -13.62
CA THR A 9 -20.66 2.94 -12.48
C THR A 9 -19.89 3.35 -11.21
N ILE A 10 -18.58 3.62 -11.30
CA ILE A 10 -17.76 4.07 -10.18
C ILE A 10 -18.29 5.41 -9.64
N ILE A 11 -18.52 6.40 -10.50
CA ILE A 11 -19.02 7.73 -10.08
C ILE A 11 -20.36 7.62 -9.36
N SER A 12 -21.28 6.79 -9.85
CA SER A 12 -22.59 6.59 -9.21
C SER A 12 -22.47 5.94 -7.82
N GLY A 13 -21.49 5.03 -7.64
CA GLY A 13 -21.20 4.39 -6.36
C GLY A 13 -20.37 5.25 -5.38
N SER A 14 -19.53 6.16 -5.88
CA SER A 14 -18.63 7.00 -5.07
C SER A 14 -19.30 8.28 -4.53
N SER A 15 -20.59 8.47 -4.76
CA SER A 15 -21.33 9.69 -4.40
C SER A 15 -21.29 10.04 -2.90
N TRP A 16 -21.09 9.05 -2.01
CA TRP A 16 -21.06 9.27 -0.57
C TRP A 16 -19.79 10.01 -0.10
N ILE A 17 -18.62 9.67 -0.61
CA ILE A 17 -17.37 10.35 -0.24
C ILE A 17 -17.44 11.82 -0.65
N ARG A 18 -17.87 12.09 -1.89
CA ARG A 18 -18.08 13.47 -2.37
C ARG A 18 -19.06 14.23 -1.50
N LYS A 19 -20.21 13.62 -1.17
CA LYS A 19 -21.21 14.23 -0.29
C LYS A 19 -20.66 14.57 1.09
N MET A 20 -19.81 13.70 1.67
CA MET A 20 -19.17 14.01 2.96
C MET A 20 -18.25 15.23 2.86
N PHE A 21 -17.45 15.36 1.79
CA PHE A 21 -16.62 16.55 1.60
C PHE A 21 -17.44 17.82 1.39
N GLU A 22 -18.46 17.75 0.54
CA GLU A 22 -19.37 18.88 0.27
C GLU A 22 -20.08 19.32 1.57
N GLU A 23 -20.57 18.36 2.35
CA GLU A 23 -21.24 18.61 3.63
C GLU A 23 -20.26 19.16 4.67
N GLY A 24 -19.05 18.62 4.77
CA GLY A 24 -18.02 19.15 5.66
C GLY A 24 -17.66 20.61 5.33
N ALA A 25 -17.50 20.92 4.04
CA ALA A 25 -17.26 22.28 3.59
C ALA A 25 -18.43 23.22 3.91
N ARG A 26 -19.68 22.77 3.69
CA ARG A 26 -20.91 23.53 4.01
C ARG A 26 -21.00 23.82 5.51
N LEU A 27 -20.81 22.80 6.36
CA LEU A 27 -20.86 22.97 7.82
C LEU A 27 -19.79 23.94 8.33
N LYS A 28 -18.57 23.87 7.79
CA LYS A 28 -17.49 24.81 8.14
C LYS A 28 -17.83 26.26 7.74
N ALA A 29 -18.48 26.44 6.59
CA ALA A 29 -18.93 27.77 6.16
C ALA A 29 -20.08 28.33 7.02
N GLU A 30 -20.96 27.47 7.50
CA GLU A 30 -22.13 27.83 8.30
C GLU A 30 -21.81 28.07 9.78
N HIS A 31 -20.97 27.24 10.38
CA HIS A 31 -20.69 27.20 11.82
C HIS A 31 -19.32 27.72 12.23
N GLY A 32 -18.43 28.03 11.27
CA GLY A 32 -17.01 28.29 11.51
C GLY A 32 -16.19 27.00 11.54
N ALA A 33 -15.00 27.04 10.94
CA ALA A 33 -14.14 25.86 10.80
C ALA A 33 -13.71 25.27 12.16
N GLU A 34 -13.55 26.12 13.16
CA GLU A 34 -13.15 25.75 14.53
C GLU A 34 -14.25 24.99 15.30
N ASN A 35 -15.50 25.08 14.86
CA ASN A 35 -16.65 24.43 15.47
C ASN A 35 -17.07 23.13 14.76
N VAL A 36 -16.36 22.73 13.70
CA VAL A 36 -16.67 21.53 12.91
C VAL A 36 -15.52 20.51 13.01
N TYR A 37 -15.78 19.40 13.68
CA TYR A 37 -14.86 18.28 13.83
C TYR A 37 -15.02 17.34 12.65
N ASP A 38 -14.20 17.55 11.61
CA ASP A 38 -14.26 16.83 10.35
C ASP A 38 -13.30 15.62 10.37
N PHE A 39 -13.86 14.43 10.44
CA PHE A 39 -13.16 13.15 10.40
C PHE A 39 -13.31 12.41 9.06
N SER A 40 -13.75 13.10 8.00
CA SER A 40 -14.01 12.48 6.70
C SER A 40 -12.71 12.13 5.95
N LEU A 41 -11.63 12.85 6.20
CA LEU A 41 -10.33 12.62 5.57
C LEU A 41 -9.22 12.57 6.61
N GLY A 42 -8.48 11.47 6.63
CA GLY A 42 -7.29 11.29 7.49
C GLY A 42 -6.08 12.08 6.99
N ASN A 43 -6.18 13.41 6.96
CA ASN A 43 -5.05 14.27 6.61
C ASN A 43 -4.23 14.58 7.88
N PRO A 44 -2.88 14.41 7.86
CA PRO A 44 -2.05 14.83 8.97
C PRO A 44 -2.23 16.33 9.28
N ASN A 45 -2.35 16.66 10.57
CA ASN A 45 -2.52 18.03 11.04
C ASN A 45 -1.22 18.64 11.60
N LEU A 46 -0.13 17.88 11.62
CA LEU A 46 1.20 18.35 11.98
C LEU A 46 1.98 18.73 10.73
N GLU A 47 2.80 19.80 10.87
CA GLU A 47 3.71 20.19 9.80
C GLU A 47 4.84 19.15 9.63
N PRO A 48 5.39 18.99 8.42
CA PRO A 48 6.56 18.15 8.20
C PRO A 48 7.75 18.57 9.07
N PRO A 49 8.60 17.62 9.48
CA PRO A 49 9.80 17.93 10.27
C PRO A 49 10.69 18.99 9.59
N GLU A 50 11.30 19.88 10.38
CA GLU A 50 12.17 20.94 9.84
C GLU A 50 13.30 20.39 8.97
N LYS A 51 13.87 19.24 9.31
CA LYS A 51 14.91 18.57 8.51
C LYS A 51 14.40 18.22 7.10
N PHE A 52 13.14 17.80 6.95
CA PHE A 52 12.54 17.55 5.64
C PHE A 52 12.40 18.85 4.84
N ARG A 53 11.86 19.90 5.47
CA ARG A 53 11.70 21.21 4.81
C ARG A 53 13.03 21.79 4.35
N ALA A 54 14.08 21.66 5.18
CA ALA A 54 15.43 22.09 4.83
C ALA A 54 16.01 21.27 3.65
N ALA A 55 15.83 19.96 3.66
CA ALA A 55 16.27 19.07 2.58
C ALA A 55 15.55 19.39 1.25
N LEU A 56 14.24 19.66 1.29
CA LEU A 56 13.47 20.04 0.11
C LEU A 56 13.94 21.37 -0.48
N LYS A 57 14.19 22.40 0.37
CA LYS A 57 14.78 23.67 -0.07
C LYS A 57 16.16 23.48 -0.71
N HIS A 58 17.00 22.64 -0.10
CA HIS A 58 18.32 22.34 -0.63
C HIS A 58 18.23 21.63 -2.00
N ALA A 59 17.37 20.64 -2.13
CA ALA A 59 17.15 19.94 -3.38
C ALA A 59 16.61 20.87 -4.49
N ALA A 60 15.64 21.73 -4.16
CA ALA A 60 15.09 22.71 -5.11
C ALA A 60 16.09 23.78 -5.55
N ALA A 61 17.06 24.14 -4.69
CA ALA A 61 18.11 25.11 -5.00
C ALA A 61 19.31 24.49 -5.74
N SER A 62 19.33 23.18 -5.94
CA SER A 62 20.45 22.49 -6.60
C SER A 62 20.55 22.90 -8.07
N SER A 63 21.73 23.35 -8.49
CA SER A 63 22.08 23.63 -9.89
C SER A 63 22.96 22.54 -10.51
N ALA A 64 23.06 21.37 -9.88
CA ALA A 64 23.86 20.26 -10.38
C ALA A 64 23.35 19.80 -11.75
N SER A 65 24.28 19.49 -12.67
CA SER A 65 23.90 18.98 -13.99
C SER A 65 23.11 17.67 -13.90
N GLY A 66 22.01 17.59 -14.63
CA GLY A 66 21.17 16.38 -14.69
C GLY A 66 20.17 16.21 -13.53
N VAL A 67 20.12 17.14 -12.56
CA VAL A 67 19.20 17.04 -11.41
C VAL A 67 17.72 17.02 -11.83
N HIS A 68 17.39 17.60 -12.98
CA HIS A 68 16.04 17.60 -13.58
C HIS A 68 15.89 16.56 -14.70
N GLY A 69 16.85 15.66 -14.88
CA GLY A 69 16.80 14.60 -15.89
C GLY A 69 15.93 13.41 -15.46
N TYR A 70 15.66 12.52 -16.40
CA TYR A 70 15.00 11.26 -16.09
C TYR A 70 15.87 10.42 -15.14
N MET A 71 15.25 9.89 -14.09
CA MET A 71 15.87 8.90 -13.22
C MET A 71 15.61 7.46 -13.73
N PRO A 72 16.34 6.45 -13.24
CA PRO A 72 15.99 5.06 -13.47
C PRO A 72 14.54 4.76 -13.04
N ASN A 73 13.86 3.85 -13.75
CA ASN A 73 12.45 3.51 -13.48
C ASN A 73 12.18 3.00 -12.05
N THR A 74 13.22 2.52 -11.38
CA THR A 74 13.15 2.07 -9.97
C THR A 74 13.49 3.17 -8.96
N GLY A 75 13.87 4.36 -9.41
CA GLY A 75 14.40 5.43 -8.58
C GLY A 75 15.92 5.45 -8.48
N TYR A 76 16.48 6.53 -7.94
CA TYR A 76 17.94 6.68 -7.78
C TYR A 76 18.52 5.60 -6.86
N PRO A 77 19.66 4.95 -7.24
CA PRO A 77 20.26 3.86 -6.45
C PRO A 77 20.58 4.26 -5.01
N HIS A 78 21.10 5.47 -4.77
CA HIS A 78 21.43 5.94 -3.43
C HIS A 78 20.17 6.15 -2.55
N VAL A 79 19.04 6.55 -3.14
CA VAL A 79 17.75 6.68 -2.43
C VAL A 79 17.22 5.30 -2.07
N ARG A 80 17.21 4.36 -3.04
CA ARG A 80 16.80 2.97 -2.81
C ARG A 80 17.66 2.28 -1.75
N LYS A 81 18.98 2.57 -1.75
CA LYS A 81 19.90 2.07 -0.70
C LYS A 81 19.49 2.57 0.69
N SER A 82 19.21 3.88 0.82
CA SER A 82 18.76 4.44 2.09
C SER A 82 17.44 3.83 2.57
N VAL A 83 16.51 3.58 1.65
CA VAL A 83 15.24 2.89 1.95
C VAL A 83 15.51 1.43 2.34
N ALA A 84 16.39 0.72 1.66
CA ALA A 84 16.75 -0.66 1.99
C ALA A 84 17.39 -0.76 3.38
N ASP A 85 18.31 0.14 3.72
CA ASP A 85 18.95 0.18 5.05
C ASP A 85 17.89 0.42 6.16
N TYR A 86 16.92 1.29 5.90
CA TYR A 86 15.78 1.49 6.78
C TYR A 86 14.92 0.22 6.93
N LEU A 87 14.57 -0.42 5.82
CA LEU A 87 13.79 -1.67 5.82
C LEU A 87 14.51 -2.82 6.53
N CYS A 88 15.84 -2.89 6.47
CA CYS A 88 16.61 -3.87 7.24
C CYS A 88 16.32 -3.75 8.75
N SER A 89 16.23 -2.53 9.26
CA SER A 89 15.92 -2.29 10.68
C SER A 89 14.47 -2.60 11.02
N GLU A 90 13.52 -2.27 10.14
CA GLU A 90 12.09 -2.44 10.36
C GLU A 90 11.65 -3.90 10.20
N GLN A 91 12.10 -4.54 9.13
CA GLN A 91 11.68 -5.91 8.80
C GLN A 91 12.57 -6.97 9.45
N LYS A 92 13.71 -6.58 10.03
CA LYS A 92 14.69 -7.50 10.65
C LYS A 92 15.18 -8.61 9.69
N VAL A 93 15.32 -8.25 8.41
CA VAL A 93 15.87 -9.07 7.32
C VAL A 93 16.82 -8.22 6.48
N GLN A 94 17.76 -8.84 5.81
CA GLN A 94 18.66 -8.13 4.89
C GLN A 94 17.92 -7.79 3.60
N VAL A 95 17.79 -6.51 3.32
CA VAL A 95 17.19 -5.94 2.10
C VAL A 95 18.26 -5.10 1.42
N THR A 96 18.37 -5.17 0.11
CA THR A 96 19.27 -4.30 -0.68
C THR A 96 18.46 -3.36 -1.56
N GLU A 97 19.13 -2.40 -2.18
CA GLU A 97 18.48 -1.50 -3.12
C GLU A 97 17.82 -2.23 -4.31
N ASN A 98 18.22 -3.47 -4.58
CA ASN A 98 17.66 -4.25 -5.68
C ASN A 98 16.23 -4.75 -5.42
N GLU A 99 15.82 -4.86 -4.16
CA GLU A 99 14.46 -5.22 -3.76
C GLU A 99 13.52 -4.02 -3.68
N VAL A 100 14.01 -2.79 -3.86
CA VAL A 100 13.25 -1.55 -3.63
C VAL A 100 12.95 -0.82 -4.94
N ILE A 101 11.70 -0.36 -5.10
CA ILE A 101 11.27 0.55 -6.18
C ILE A 101 10.59 1.77 -5.56
N MET A 102 11.05 2.97 -5.91
CA MET A 102 10.42 4.24 -5.52
C MET A 102 9.14 4.44 -6.33
N THR A 103 8.08 4.93 -5.68
CA THR A 103 6.75 5.06 -6.28
C THR A 103 6.07 6.36 -5.91
N CYS A 104 4.99 6.71 -6.62
CA CYS A 104 4.13 7.85 -6.33
C CYS A 104 3.21 7.56 -5.14
N GLY A 105 3.78 7.48 -3.93
CA GLY A 105 3.09 7.09 -2.71
C GLY A 105 2.72 5.59 -2.67
N ALA A 106 2.05 5.18 -1.60
CA ALA A 106 1.58 3.79 -1.43
C ALA A 106 0.55 3.40 -2.49
N SER A 107 -0.30 4.33 -2.92
CA SER A 107 -1.26 4.09 -4.01
C SER A 107 -0.57 3.73 -5.32
N GLY A 108 0.50 4.47 -5.67
CA GLY A 108 1.35 4.14 -6.81
C GLY A 108 2.00 2.77 -6.66
N ALA A 109 2.53 2.46 -5.47
CA ALA A 109 3.12 1.16 -5.16
C ALA A 109 2.12 0.01 -5.37
N LEU A 110 0.90 0.14 -4.84
CA LEU A 110 -0.16 -0.87 -5.00
C LEU A 110 -0.55 -1.05 -6.47
N ASN A 111 -0.73 0.04 -7.24
CA ASN A 111 -1.04 -0.05 -8.66
C ASN A 111 0.10 -0.72 -9.45
N VAL A 112 1.36 -0.44 -9.13
CA VAL A 112 2.53 -1.10 -9.75
C VAL A 112 2.56 -2.59 -9.45
N ILE A 113 2.36 -2.98 -8.19
CA ILE A 113 2.30 -4.38 -7.76
C ILE A 113 1.19 -5.10 -8.50
N LEU A 114 -0.03 -4.58 -8.42
CA LEU A 114 -1.22 -5.21 -9.01
C LEU A 114 -1.10 -5.31 -10.54
N LYS A 115 -0.54 -4.27 -11.20
CA LYS A 115 -0.28 -4.31 -12.64
C LYS A 115 0.69 -5.41 -13.04
N ALA A 116 1.68 -5.70 -12.19
CA ALA A 116 2.71 -6.69 -12.48
C ALA A 116 2.26 -8.13 -12.22
N ILE A 117 1.30 -8.34 -11.27
CA ILE A 117 0.94 -9.70 -10.84
C ILE A 117 -0.44 -10.18 -11.31
N LEU A 118 -1.36 -9.29 -11.71
CA LEU A 118 -2.72 -9.68 -12.08
C LEU A 118 -2.88 -9.91 -13.57
N ASP A 119 -3.51 -11.03 -13.88
CA ASP A 119 -4.17 -11.28 -15.17
C ASP A 119 -5.66 -10.91 -15.08
N PRO A 120 -6.32 -10.60 -16.22
CA PRO A 120 -7.75 -10.35 -16.23
C PRO A 120 -8.55 -11.52 -15.64
N GLY A 121 -9.37 -11.21 -14.63
CA GLY A 121 -10.19 -12.18 -13.91
C GLY A 121 -9.53 -12.79 -12.66
N ASP A 122 -8.31 -12.42 -12.35
CA ASP A 122 -7.67 -12.78 -11.08
C ASP A 122 -8.37 -12.14 -9.88
N GLU A 123 -8.21 -12.74 -8.73
CA GLU A 123 -8.84 -12.32 -7.48
C GLU A 123 -7.80 -11.87 -6.45
N VAL A 124 -8.10 -10.77 -5.76
CA VAL A 124 -7.36 -10.30 -4.59
C VAL A 124 -8.29 -10.35 -3.39
N ILE A 125 -7.87 -11.02 -2.33
CA ILE A 125 -8.63 -11.11 -1.08
C ILE A 125 -8.16 -10.02 -0.12
N THR A 126 -9.10 -9.34 0.56
CA THR A 126 -8.79 -8.39 1.63
C THR A 126 -9.73 -8.56 2.82
N PRO A 127 -9.21 -8.52 4.08
CA PRO A 127 -10.05 -8.49 5.27
C PRO A 127 -10.86 -7.19 5.35
N ALA A 128 -12.11 -7.25 5.76
CA ALA A 128 -12.98 -6.11 5.97
C ALA A 128 -13.18 -5.83 7.49
N PRO A 129 -13.20 -4.54 7.90
CA PRO A 129 -13.17 -3.31 7.10
C PRO A 129 -11.82 -3.01 6.47
N PHE A 130 -11.81 -2.34 5.31
CA PHE A 130 -10.61 -2.07 4.53
C PHE A 130 -10.63 -0.68 3.89
N PHE A 131 -9.49 -0.19 3.43
CA PHE A 131 -9.39 1.06 2.69
C PHE A 131 -10.09 0.94 1.33
N VAL A 132 -11.16 1.66 1.14
CA VAL A 132 -12.13 1.50 0.02
C VAL A 132 -11.49 1.58 -1.37
N GLU A 133 -10.39 2.32 -1.53
CA GLU A 133 -9.69 2.50 -2.80
C GLU A 133 -9.07 1.20 -3.35
N TYR A 134 -8.85 0.17 -2.52
CA TYR A 134 -8.34 -1.12 -3.00
C TYR A 134 -9.22 -1.73 -4.09
N ARG A 135 -10.54 -1.48 -4.05
CA ARG A 135 -11.46 -1.93 -5.12
C ARG A 135 -11.06 -1.38 -6.46
N TYR A 136 -10.77 -0.08 -6.51
CA TYR A 136 -10.40 0.60 -7.75
C TYR A 136 -9.01 0.20 -8.22
N TYR A 137 -8.06 0.02 -7.29
CA TYR A 137 -6.71 -0.41 -7.67
C TYR A 137 -6.70 -1.82 -8.28
N VAL A 138 -7.44 -2.76 -7.71
CA VAL A 138 -7.56 -4.13 -8.25
C VAL A 138 -8.29 -4.12 -9.60
N ASP A 139 -9.40 -3.39 -9.69
CA ASP A 139 -10.23 -3.30 -10.89
C ASP A 139 -9.50 -2.60 -12.06
N ASN A 140 -8.66 -1.59 -11.79
CA ASN A 140 -7.81 -0.93 -12.79
C ASN A 140 -6.92 -1.91 -13.58
N HIS A 141 -6.64 -3.07 -13.03
CA HIS A 141 -5.76 -4.08 -13.61
C HIS A 141 -6.51 -5.37 -13.98
N GLY A 142 -7.83 -5.29 -14.11
CA GLY A 142 -8.67 -6.40 -14.56
C GLY A 142 -8.95 -7.47 -13.50
N GLY A 143 -8.53 -7.25 -12.26
CA GLY A 143 -8.81 -8.13 -11.13
C GLY A 143 -10.16 -7.86 -10.48
N SER A 144 -10.56 -8.72 -9.55
CA SER A 144 -11.71 -8.51 -8.68
C SER A 144 -11.33 -8.62 -7.20
N LEU A 145 -11.76 -7.62 -6.40
CA LEU A 145 -11.53 -7.62 -4.96
C LEU A 145 -12.60 -8.45 -4.26
N LYS A 146 -12.16 -9.48 -3.53
CA LYS A 146 -12.98 -10.27 -2.62
C LYS A 146 -12.74 -9.86 -1.18
N THR A 147 -13.81 -9.62 -0.44
CA THR A 147 -13.72 -9.28 0.98
C THR A 147 -14.05 -10.47 1.85
N VAL A 148 -13.32 -10.62 2.95
CA VAL A 148 -13.58 -11.61 3.99
C VAL A 148 -13.82 -10.91 5.32
N SER A 149 -14.61 -11.52 6.21
CA SER A 149 -14.81 -10.99 7.55
C SER A 149 -13.52 -11.11 8.37
N THR A 150 -13.34 -10.17 9.29
CA THR A 150 -12.39 -10.27 10.40
C THR A 150 -13.04 -10.90 11.62
N LYS A 151 -12.25 -11.26 12.63
CA LYS A 151 -12.74 -11.60 13.97
C LYS A 151 -13.45 -10.39 14.61
N PRO A 152 -14.23 -10.54 15.68
CA PRO A 152 -14.91 -9.43 16.37
C PRO A 152 -13.96 -8.33 16.89
N ASP A 153 -12.71 -8.67 17.17
CA ASP A 153 -11.62 -7.77 17.57
C ASP A 153 -10.88 -7.15 16.36
N PHE A 154 -11.40 -7.30 15.15
CA PHE A 154 -10.81 -6.92 13.87
C PHE A 154 -9.51 -7.64 13.51
N ASN A 155 -9.14 -8.70 14.21
CA ASN A 155 -7.97 -9.52 13.86
C ASN A 155 -8.27 -10.40 12.64
N LEU A 156 -7.21 -10.94 12.01
CA LEU A 156 -7.34 -11.83 10.84
C LEU A 156 -8.16 -13.09 11.20
N ASP A 157 -9.15 -13.38 10.38
CA ASP A 157 -9.86 -14.67 10.37
C ASP A 157 -9.25 -15.56 9.28
N ILE A 158 -8.34 -16.44 9.70
CA ILE A 158 -7.59 -17.31 8.79
C ILE A 158 -8.52 -18.31 8.09
N ASP A 159 -9.56 -18.78 8.78
CA ASP A 159 -10.56 -19.68 8.20
C ASP A 159 -11.37 -18.98 7.10
N ALA A 160 -11.78 -17.73 7.36
CA ALA A 160 -12.48 -16.93 6.35
C ALA A 160 -11.60 -16.68 5.11
N VAL A 161 -10.31 -16.39 5.29
CA VAL A 161 -9.35 -16.26 4.18
C VAL A 161 -9.23 -17.60 3.44
N SER A 162 -9.06 -18.70 4.15
CA SER A 162 -8.91 -20.04 3.56
C SER A 162 -10.11 -20.44 2.67
N HIS A 163 -11.32 -20.18 3.14
CA HIS A 163 -12.55 -20.48 2.36
C HIS A 163 -12.71 -19.58 1.13
N ALA A 164 -12.13 -18.38 1.14
CA ALA A 164 -12.24 -17.44 0.03
C ALA A 164 -11.21 -17.70 -1.08
N ILE A 165 -10.14 -18.46 -0.80
CA ILE A 165 -9.10 -18.79 -1.80
C ILE A 165 -9.67 -19.72 -2.87
N THR A 166 -9.48 -19.34 -4.13
CA THR A 166 -9.90 -20.10 -5.32
C THR A 166 -8.74 -20.26 -6.30
N GLN A 167 -8.95 -20.99 -7.39
CA GLN A 167 -8.00 -21.07 -8.52
C GLN A 167 -7.67 -19.70 -9.15
N LYS A 168 -8.51 -18.69 -8.96
CA LYS A 168 -8.31 -17.32 -9.46
C LYS A 168 -7.56 -16.44 -8.47
N THR A 169 -7.40 -16.87 -7.23
CA THR A 169 -6.74 -16.04 -6.22
C THR A 169 -5.28 -15.83 -6.57
N ARG A 170 -4.85 -14.58 -6.58
CA ARG A 170 -3.46 -14.18 -6.86
C ARG A 170 -2.77 -13.58 -5.65
N ALA A 171 -3.51 -12.85 -4.82
CA ALA A 171 -2.93 -12.21 -3.65
C ALA A 171 -3.93 -12.09 -2.50
N VAL A 172 -3.37 -11.98 -1.28
CA VAL A 172 -4.07 -11.43 -0.12
C VAL A 172 -3.45 -10.06 0.16
N LEU A 173 -4.28 -9.02 0.22
CA LEU A 173 -3.89 -7.63 0.50
C LEU A 173 -4.33 -7.28 1.92
N ILE A 174 -3.38 -6.97 2.77
CA ILE A 174 -3.62 -6.55 4.15
C ILE A 174 -3.10 -5.14 4.40
N ASN A 175 -3.67 -4.47 5.40
CA ASN A 175 -3.21 -3.18 5.90
C ASN A 175 -3.03 -3.27 7.42
N SER A 176 -1.81 -3.09 7.92
CA SER A 176 -1.50 -3.21 9.35
C SER A 176 -0.36 -2.26 9.74
N PRO A 177 -0.61 -1.27 10.60
CA PRO A 177 -1.89 -0.94 11.25
C PRO A 177 -3.00 -0.63 10.24
N ASN A 178 -4.22 -1.07 10.56
CA ASN A 178 -5.34 -1.05 9.60
C ASN A 178 -6.06 0.30 9.56
N ASN A 179 -6.42 0.73 8.36
CA ASN A 179 -7.41 1.78 8.13
C ASN A 179 -8.72 1.11 7.68
N PRO A 180 -9.86 1.20 8.45
CA PRO A 180 -10.12 2.22 9.48
C PRO A 180 -10.00 1.75 10.94
N THR A 181 -9.70 0.47 11.23
CA THR A 181 -9.91 -0.11 12.57
C THR A 181 -8.79 0.22 13.56
N GLY A 182 -7.61 0.61 13.09
CA GLY A 182 -6.41 0.75 13.93
C GLY A 182 -5.76 -0.58 14.33
N GLN A 183 -6.32 -1.71 13.93
CA GLN A 183 -5.83 -3.05 14.31
C GLN A 183 -4.41 -3.28 13.79
N VAL A 184 -3.53 -3.73 14.67
CA VAL A 184 -2.22 -4.29 14.34
C VAL A 184 -2.33 -5.81 14.39
N TYR A 185 -2.09 -6.48 13.28
CA TYR A 185 -2.14 -7.94 13.24
C TYR A 185 -0.94 -8.53 13.96
N SER A 186 -1.18 -9.55 14.81
CA SER A 186 -0.13 -10.16 15.60
C SER A 186 0.83 -11.00 14.74
N LYS A 187 2.03 -11.22 15.28
CA LYS A 187 3.05 -12.05 14.62
C LYS A 187 2.53 -13.48 14.35
N GLU A 188 1.76 -14.01 15.28
CA GLU A 188 1.18 -15.36 15.20
C GLU A 188 0.18 -15.42 14.05
N ARG A 189 -0.73 -14.45 13.94
CA ARG A 189 -1.73 -14.38 12.85
C ARG A 189 -1.10 -14.20 11.48
N LEU A 190 -0.05 -13.38 11.38
CA LEU A 190 0.68 -13.23 10.13
C LEU A 190 1.43 -14.51 9.74
N HIS A 191 1.95 -15.24 10.74
CA HIS A 191 2.60 -16.54 10.51
C HIS A 191 1.60 -17.60 10.04
N GLU A 192 0.43 -17.72 10.71
CA GLU A 192 -0.67 -18.60 10.30
C GLU A 192 -1.12 -18.29 8.87
N LEU A 193 -1.27 -17.01 8.52
CA LEU A 193 -1.56 -16.61 7.15
C LEU A 193 -0.48 -17.06 6.16
N GLY A 194 0.80 -16.91 6.53
CA GLY A 194 1.92 -17.34 5.70
C GLY A 194 1.94 -18.86 5.45
N ILE A 195 1.61 -19.66 6.48
CA ILE A 195 1.44 -21.12 6.36
C ILE A 195 0.30 -21.43 5.40
N LEU A 196 -0.89 -20.86 5.62
CA LEU A 196 -2.05 -21.04 4.75
C LEU A 196 -1.73 -20.73 3.29
N LEU A 197 -1.09 -19.58 3.02
CA LEU A 197 -0.73 -19.19 1.65
C LEU A 197 0.28 -20.15 1.00
N THR A 198 1.21 -20.69 1.80
CA THR A 198 2.16 -21.69 1.33
C THR A 198 1.48 -23.01 0.94
N GLU A 199 0.57 -23.50 1.78
CA GLU A 199 -0.18 -24.75 1.55
C GLU A 199 -1.12 -24.60 0.34
N LYS A 200 -1.91 -23.53 0.31
CA LYS A 200 -2.82 -23.24 -0.80
C LYS A 200 -2.09 -22.96 -2.11
N GLY A 201 -0.95 -22.29 -2.07
CA GLY A 201 -0.12 -22.09 -3.26
C GLY A 201 0.36 -23.41 -3.86
N LYS A 202 0.78 -24.37 -3.03
CA LYS A 202 1.14 -25.72 -3.48
C LYS A 202 -0.06 -26.48 -4.03
N GLU A 203 -1.20 -26.45 -3.31
CA GLU A 203 -2.47 -27.10 -3.74
C GLU A 203 -2.92 -26.61 -5.11
N LEU A 204 -2.87 -25.31 -5.34
CA LEU A 204 -3.31 -24.65 -6.56
C LEU A 204 -2.23 -24.62 -7.67
N ASN A 205 -1.02 -25.08 -7.38
CA ASN A 205 0.17 -24.94 -8.24
C ASN A 205 0.35 -23.50 -8.74
N ARG A 206 0.20 -22.54 -7.83
CA ARG A 206 0.22 -21.11 -8.13
C ARG A 206 0.85 -20.31 -6.98
N THR A 207 1.69 -19.32 -7.31
CA THR A 207 2.20 -18.38 -6.31
C THR A 207 1.08 -17.47 -5.84
N LEU A 208 0.81 -17.48 -4.53
CA LEU A 208 -0.08 -16.54 -3.86
C LEU A 208 0.76 -15.48 -3.17
N TYR A 209 0.55 -14.21 -3.48
CA TYR A 209 1.30 -13.12 -2.87
C TYR A 209 0.62 -12.59 -1.61
N LEU A 210 1.41 -12.17 -0.62
CA LEU A 210 0.96 -11.37 0.50
C LEU A 210 1.40 -9.93 0.28
N ILE A 211 0.46 -9.03 0.01
CA ILE A 211 0.72 -7.61 -0.16
C ILE A 211 0.38 -6.92 1.16
N ALA A 212 1.34 -6.21 1.74
CA ALA A 212 1.16 -5.43 2.96
C ALA A 212 1.23 -3.92 2.63
N ASP A 213 0.11 -3.22 2.81
CA ASP A 213 0.05 -1.76 2.78
C ASP A 213 0.38 -1.23 4.19
N GLU A 214 1.56 -0.60 4.36
CA GLU A 214 2.12 -0.23 5.66
C GLU A 214 2.32 1.30 5.89
N PRO A 215 1.43 2.21 5.44
CA PRO A 215 1.66 3.64 5.60
C PRO A 215 1.58 4.11 7.06
N TYR A 216 1.01 3.30 7.96
CA TYR A 216 0.81 3.62 9.37
C TYR A 216 1.80 2.93 10.31
N ARG A 217 2.81 2.22 9.77
CA ARG A 217 3.72 1.38 10.56
C ARG A 217 4.36 2.09 11.76
N LYS A 218 4.62 3.40 11.65
CA LYS A 218 5.18 4.23 12.74
C LYS A 218 4.14 4.89 13.62
N ILE A 219 2.85 4.80 13.26
CA ILE A 219 1.77 5.42 14.03
C ILE A 219 1.11 4.32 14.85
N VAL A 220 1.79 3.91 15.89
CA VAL A 220 1.33 2.93 16.87
C VAL A 220 1.47 3.50 18.26
N TYR A 221 0.63 3.03 19.17
CA TYR A 221 0.54 3.52 20.54
C TYR A 221 0.87 2.40 21.51
N ASP A 222 1.02 2.74 22.79
CA ASP A 222 1.22 1.80 23.91
C ASP A 222 2.44 0.87 23.74
N GLY A 223 3.46 1.32 22.98
CA GLY A 223 4.67 0.52 22.74
C GLY A 223 4.45 -0.74 21.90
N GLN A 224 3.34 -0.81 21.21
CA GLN A 224 3.01 -1.96 20.38
C GLN A 224 4.00 -2.10 19.19
N ASP A 225 4.49 -3.31 18.96
CA ASP A 225 5.37 -3.64 17.85
C ASP A 225 4.54 -4.02 16.61
N VAL A 226 4.93 -3.54 15.42
CA VAL A 226 4.33 -3.97 14.15
C VAL A 226 5.19 -5.11 13.58
N PRO A 227 4.68 -6.33 13.48
CA PRO A 227 5.48 -7.47 13.07
C PRO A 227 6.01 -7.35 11.64
N SER A 228 7.11 -8.05 11.37
CA SER A 228 7.70 -8.11 10.04
C SER A 228 6.91 -9.02 9.11
N ILE A 229 6.44 -8.48 8.00
CA ILE A 229 5.83 -9.24 6.91
C ILE A 229 6.85 -10.17 6.24
N PHE A 230 8.08 -9.70 6.04
CA PHE A 230 9.12 -10.49 5.39
C PHE A 230 9.55 -11.72 6.19
N LYS A 231 9.36 -11.71 7.52
CA LYS A 231 9.57 -12.90 8.35
C LYS A 231 8.38 -13.85 8.35
N SER A 232 7.20 -13.35 8.03
CA SER A 232 5.96 -14.14 8.11
C SER A 232 5.71 -14.96 6.86
N TYR A 233 6.11 -14.46 5.67
CA TYR A 233 5.87 -15.15 4.41
C TYR A 233 6.89 -14.74 3.33
N PRO A 234 7.54 -15.70 2.61
CA PRO A 234 8.55 -15.36 1.61
C PRO A 234 7.97 -14.64 0.38
N GLU A 235 6.79 -15.02 -0.12
CA GLU A 235 6.15 -14.39 -1.28
C GLU A 235 5.39 -13.13 -0.87
N SER A 236 6.07 -12.22 -0.15
CA SER A 236 5.49 -10.99 0.38
C SER A 236 6.08 -9.73 -0.24
N ILE A 237 5.23 -8.70 -0.35
CA ILE A 237 5.56 -7.41 -0.95
C ILE A 237 5.00 -6.33 -0.04
N ILE A 238 5.83 -5.34 0.30
CA ILE A 238 5.42 -4.15 1.05
C ILE A 238 5.11 -3.02 0.09
N ALA A 239 4.01 -2.31 0.33
CA ALA A 239 3.70 -1.01 -0.24
C ALA A 239 3.59 0.01 0.89
N THR A 240 4.26 1.16 0.78
CA THR A 240 4.20 2.18 1.83
C THR A 240 4.48 3.59 1.29
N SER A 241 4.30 4.60 2.15
CA SER A 241 4.57 5.98 1.82
C SER A 241 4.99 6.78 3.05
N TYR A 242 5.54 7.95 2.83
CA TYR A 242 5.89 8.93 3.86
C TYR A 242 4.73 9.91 4.17
N SER A 243 3.53 9.61 3.66
CA SER A 243 2.36 10.48 3.77
C SER A 243 1.90 10.72 5.20
N LYS A 244 2.05 9.71 6.06
CA LYS A 244 1.46 9.69 7.41
C LYS A 244 2.50 9.90 8.50
N ASP A 245 3.65 9.24 8.41
CA ASP A 245 4.70 9.25 9.43
C ASP A 245 5.48 10.57 9.53
N ILE A 246 5.66 11.29 8.42
CA ILE A 246 6.31 12.61 8.37
C ILE A 246 5.44 13.71 7.77
N SER A 247 4.13 13.50 7.68
CA SER A 247 3.13 14.51 7.30
C SER A 247 3.34 15.13 5.91
N ILE A 248 3.69 14.31 4.90
CA ILE A 248 3.92 14.79 3.53
C ILE A 248 3.01 14.10 2.49
N PRO A 249 1.69 14.03 2.69
CA PRO A 249 0.80 13.35 1.73
C PRO A 249 0.79 14.03 0.36
N GLY A 250 1.03 15.32 0.29
CA GLY A 250 1.08 16.11 -0.95
C GLY A 250 2.28 15.80 -1.85
N GLU A 251 3.39 15.39 -1.28
CA GLU A 251 4.65 15.14 -2.00
C GLU A 251 4.63 13.84 -2.81
N ARG A 252 3.66 12.97 -2.56
CA ARG A 252 3.48 11.69 -3.27
C ARG A 252 4.72 10.80 -3.30
N ILE A 253 5.43 10.69 -2.18
CA ILE A 253 6.63 9.86 -2.06
C ILE A 253 6.30 8.56 -1.33
N GLY A 254 6.65 7.44 -1.94
CA GLY A 254 6.51 6.11 -1.37
C GLY A 254 7.47 5.12 -2.02
N HIS A 255 7.34 3.89 -1.63
CA HIS A 255 8.10 2.79 -2.21
C HIS A 255 7.35 1.46 -2.07
N LEU A 256 7.72 0.52 -2.91
CA LEU A 256 7.47 -0.89 -2.69
C LEU A 256 8.77 -1.62 -2.41
N ALA A 257 8.67 -2.75 -1.73
CA ALA A 257 9.80 -3.65 -1.52
C ALA A 257 9.34 -5.10 -1.61
N VAL A 258 10.10 -5.92 -2.35
CA VAL A 258 9.89 -7.36 -2.48
C VAL A 258 10.72 -8.09 -1.44
N ASN A 259 10.15 -9.12 -0.82
CA ASN A 259 10.90 -9.94 0.12
C ASN A 259 12.15 -10.52 -0.54
N PRO A 260 13.34 -10.39 0.06
CA PRO A 260 14.58 -10.94 -0.50
C PRO A 260 14.55 -12.46 -0.73
N LYS A 261 13.64 -13.17 -0.05
CA LYS A 261 13.44 -14.63 -0.15
C LYS A 261 12.35 -15.03 -1.15
N ALA A 262 11.73 -14.06 -1.85
CA ALA A 262 10.69 -14.39 -2.81
C ALA A 262 11.24 -15.21 -3.97
N SER A 263 10.47 -16.22 -4.37
CA SER A 263 10.75 -16.99 -5.57
C SER A 263 10.61 -16.08 -6.80
N PHE A 264 11.45 -16.23 -7.80
CA PHE A 264 11.42 -15.40 -9.02
C PHE A 264 11.54 -13.89 -8.76
N LYS A 265 12.22 -13.50 -7.70
CA LYS A 265 12.36 -12.11 -7.23
C LYS A 265 12.82 -11.15 -8.34
N GLU A 266 13.84 -11.53 -9.09
CA GLU A 266 14.43 -10.71 -10.16
C GLU A 266 13.41 -10.43 -11.27
N GLU A 267 12.65 -11.44 -11.67
CA GLU A 267 11.61 -11.35 -12.68
C GLU A 267 10.46 -10.45 -12.19
N LEU A 268 10.05 -10.65 -10.93
CA LEU A 268 8.99 -9.86 -10.30
C LEU A 268 9.38 -8.37 -10.20
N ILE A 269 10.60 -8.06 -9.79
CA ILE A 269 11.13 -6.69 -9.72
C ILE A 269 11.24 -6.09 -11.13
N GLY A 270 11.70 -6.85 -12.11
CA GLY A 270 11.75 -6.41 -13.51
C GLY A 270 10.38 -6.03 -14.05
N GLY A 271 9.37 -6.87 -13.79
CA GLY A 271 7.98 -6.61 -14.14
C GLY A 271 7.40 -5.36 -13.46
N MET A 272 7.68 -5.18 -12.16
CA MET A 272 7.26 -4.00 -11.41
C MET A 272 7.97 -2.72 -11.88
N ALA A 273 9.26 -2.78 -12.21
CA ALA A 273 9.99 -1.63 -12.77
C ALA A 273 9.41 -1.20 -14.11
N LEU A 274 9.02 -2.15 -14.97
CA LEU A 274 8.32 -1.86 -16.21
C LEU A 274 6.93 -1.28 -15.92
N ALA A 275 6.15 -1.87 -15.00
CA ALA A 275 4.84 -1.38 -14.61
C ALA A 275 4.90 0.06 -14.08
N ASN A 276 5.89 0.38 -13.24
CA ASN A 276 6.12 1.74 -12.73
C ASN A 276 6.28 2.75 -13.87
N ARG A 277 7.10 2.43 -14.86
CA ARG A 277 7.31 3.27 -16.04
C ARG A 277 6.05 3.46 -16.87
N ILE A 278 5.35 2.38 -17.22
CA ILE A 278 4.18 2.47 -18.12
C ILE A 278 2.95 3.09 -17.47
N LEU A 279 2.88 3.10 -16.13
CA LEU A 279 1.86 3.82 -15.37
C LEU A 279 2.19 5.33 -15.24
N GLY A 280 3.38 5.76 -15.68
CA GLY A 280 3.77 7.17 -15.69
C GLY A 280 4.39 7.68 -14.38
N PHE A 281 4.95 6.79 -13.59
CA PHE A 281 5.59 7.12 -12.30
C PHE A 281 7.09 7.28 -12.42
#